data_aa115688c41d595d129f10c0e5187120
#
_entry.id   aa115688c41d595d129f10c0e5187120
#
_cell.length_a   1.000
_cell.length_b   1.000
_cell.length_c   1.000
_cell.angle_alpha   90.00
_cell.angle_beta   90.00
_cell.angle_gamma   90.00
#
_symmetry.space_group_name_H-M   'P 1'
#
loop_
_entity.id
_entity.type
_entity.pdbx_description
1 polymer ?
#
loop_
_entity_poly.entity_id
_entity_poly.type
_entity_poly.pdbx_seq_one_letter_code
_entity_poly.pdbx_strand_id
1 'polypeptide(L)'
;MKMKRFIYGLTVATSLVFATSCEEKLDELLENPNAVNAATASPDFLLNRIQLDYQGFWFGVSDRGARLTRQINQGSALYEAAYISGSTNGTWSNAYANILADIKFLEPLAVAANLQRHLGIAKTIKAMVLIDMVDTYDDVPYSEAIDAANFNPKTDDGAAIYAAALVLLNEASGHFTANPSTGTPNDYFYNRNYTRWVRLVNTLKLRYFLNTKLVSASESRAGINALITENNMLRDTDDFVFQFGTTAADPDSRHPKFADQYTSGGGDYQSTDYMWRLTEDKGFDDPRARYYFYRQSLTNTTNPAEQECITQLPPPQYLIGGFPYCNPGTRGYWGRDHLDPDGIPPDGLRRTAYGVYPSAGRFDNNSATPVNNPQLGGRGAGIHPIMLAAYVDFMLAEAALTLGTTGDPKAYMTSGVRKHLNYVRSWSLTTSEGSVISAFTPAADYTRSVDNYVTFVAARYDAAASSNDKLNVISTEYWLALFGNGKESFNLYRRTGTPLRMQPALEEKPGAFVRTFLYPNNYMVTNTNAVQKPNLAQQVFWDTNPASPWIY
;
A
#
# COMPACT_ATOMS: atom_id res chain seq x y z
N MET A 1 -44.88 54.34 46.69
CA MET A 1 -43.62 53.55 46.72
C MET A 1 -43.84 52.05 46.50
N LYS A 2 -44.90 51.44 46.91
CA LYS A 2 -45.18 50.00 46.78
C LYS A 2 -45.42 49.56 45.28
N MET A 3 -46.10 50.40 44.49
CA MET A 3 -46.45 50.08 43.09
C MET A 3 -45.22 50.08 42.12
N LYS A 4 -44.23 50.97 42.35
CA LYS A 4 -43.00 50.98 41.59
C LYS A 4 -42.11 49.72 41.80
N ARG A 5 -42.09 49.16 43.02
CA ARG A 5 -41.38 47.93 43.35
C ARG A 5 -42.02 46.68 42.72
N PHE A 6 -43.36 46.71 42.57
CA PHE A 6 -44.06 45.61 41.89
C PHE A 6 -43.81 45.58 40.37
N ILE A 7 -43.74 46.78 39.76
CA ILE A 7 -43.42 46.89 38.30
C ILE A 7 -41.99 46.48 38.04
N TYR A 8 -40.99 46.85 38.86
CA TYR A 8 -39.60 46.39 38.70
C TYR A 8 -39.42 44.87 38.89
N GLY A 9 -40.17 44.30 39.85
CA GLY A 9 -40.16 42.83 40.05
C GLY A 9 -40.78 42.08 38.89
N LEU A 10 -41.83 42.59 38.26
CA LEU A 10 -42.47 41.97 37.09
C LEU A 10 -41.58 42.08 35.82
N THR A 11 -40.90 43.24 35.65
CA THR A 11 -40.01 43.44 34.49
C THR A 11 -38.77 42.56 34.58
N VAL A 12 -38.21 42.37 35.78
CA VAL A 12 -37.06 41.47 35.99
C VAL A 12 -37.44 39.99 35.79
N ALA A 13 -38.65 39.60 36.28
CA ALA A 13 -39.15 38.23 36.08
C ALA A 13 -39.41 37.92 34.56
N THR A 14 -39.99 38.91 33.86
CA THR A 14 -40.24 38.74 32.40
C THR A 14 -38.93 38.71 31.58
N SER A 15 -37.90 39.47 31.96
CA SER A 15 -36.58 39.44 31.30
C SER A 15 -35.83 38.12 31.52
N LEU A 16 -36.00 37.47 32.67
CA LEU A 16 -35.39 36.15 32.95
C LEU A 16 -36.04 35.01 32.14
N VAL A 17 -37.35 35.09 31.88
CA VAL A 17 -38.06 34.07 31.08
C VAL A 17 -37.70 34.17 29.58
N PHE A 18 -37.40 35.38 29.10
CA PHE A 18 -36.93 35.54 27.70
C PHE A 18 -35.46 35.12 27.48
N ALA A 19 -34.62 35.13 28.51
CA ALA A 19 -33.22 34.70 28.38
C ALA A 19 -33.08 33.18 28.24
N THR A 20 -33.88 32.39 28.96
CA THR A 20 -33.85 30.90 28.84
C THR A 20 -34.45 30.39 27.53
N SER A 21 -35.41 31.11 26.95
CA SER A 21 -36.03 30.75 25.65
C SER A 21 -35.12 30.97 24.46
N CYS A 22 -34.08 31.82 24.58
CA CYS A 22 -33.11 32.02 23.51
C CYS A 22 -31.99 30.95 23.51
N GLU A 23 -31.65 30.42 24.68
CA GLU A 23 -30.63 29.37 24.78
C GLU A 23 -31.13 28.05 24.20
N GLU A 24 -32.33 27.61 24.52
CA GLU A 24 -32.94 26.39 23.98
C GLU A 24 -33.09 26.43 22.45
N LYS A 25 -33.45 27.59 21.89
CA LYS A 25 -33.54 27.77 20.43
C LYS A 25 -32.19 27.89 19.75
N LEU A 26 -31.19 28.36 20.46
CA LEU A 26 -29.82 28.44 19.92
C LEU A 26 -29.18 27.04 19.83
N ASP A 27 -29.39 26.21 20.83
CA ASP A 27 -28.93 24.83 20.85
C ASP A 27 -29.65 24.00 19.76
N GLU A 28 -30.93 24.20 19.54
CA GLU A 28 -31.69 23.56 18.45
C GLU A 28 -31.25 24.03 17.06
N LEU A 29 -30.79 25.27 16.91
CA LEU A 29 -30.24 25.83 15.65
C LEU A 29 -28.76 25.48 15.45
N LEU A 30 -28.05 25.14 16.51
CA LEU A 30 -26.65 24.66 16.45
C LEU A 30 -26.57 23.16 16.14
N GLU A 31 -27.62 22.39 16.40
CA GLU A 31 -27.72 21.03 15.91
C GLU A 31 -27.91 21.04 14.37
N ASN A 32 -26.87 20.79 13.66
CA ASN A 32 -26.97 20.55 12.20
C ASN A 32 -27.84 19.30 11.99
N PRO A 33 -29.09 19.42 11.46
CA PRO A 33 -29.98 18.27 11.28
C PRO A 33 -29.44 17.26 10.27
N ASN A 34 -28.41 17.65 9.51
CA ASN A 34 -27.67 16.78 8.58
C ASN A 34 -26.37 16.23 9.18
N ALA A 35 -26.02 16.62 10.41
CA ALA A 35 -24.89 16.00 11.09
C ALA A 35 -25.28 14.58 11.49
N VAL A 36 -24.52 13.60 11.03
CA VAL A 36 -24.66 12.21 11.46
C VAL A 36 -24.26 12.15 12.93
N ASN A 37 -25.26 12.06 13.82
CA ASN A 37 -25.04 11.81 15.24
C ASN A 37 -25.11 10.30 15.54
N ALA A 38 -24.68 9.88 16.72
CA ALA A 38 -24.65 8.47 17.12
C ALA A 38 -26.01 7.75 17.02
N ALA A 39 -27.13 8.49 17.09
CA ALA A 39 -28.48 7.92 17.01
C ALA A 39 -28.97 7.75 15.56
N THR A 40 -28.41 8.50 14.62
CA THR A 40 -28.79 8.48 13.19
C THR A 40 -27.74 7.81 12.29
N ALA A 41 -26.58 7.44 12.85
CA ALA A 41 -25.52 6.78 12.09
C ALA A 41 -25.94 5.37 11.64
N SER A 42 -25.96 5.15 10.33
CA SER A 42 -26.18 3.82 9.76
C SER A 42 -24.89 3.01 9.78
N PRO A 43 -24.87 1.80 10.36
CA PRO A 43 -23.71 0.91 10.28
C PRO A 43 -23.27 0.63 8.84
N ASP A 44 -24.21 0.55 7.89
CA ASP A 44 -23.90 0.33 6.47
C ASP A 44 -23.13 1.51 5.87
N PHE A 45 -23.54 2.75 6.15
CA PHE A 45 -22.85 3.92 5.63
C PHE A 45 -21.47 4.11 6.27
N LEU A 46 -21.35 3.84 7.57
CA LEU A 46 -20.04 3.85 8.24
C LEU A 46 -19.11 2.80 7.63
N LEU A 47 -19.58 1.58 7.44
CA LEU A 47 -18.77 0.51 6.84
C LEU A 47 -18.39 0.81 5.39
N ASN A 48 -19.28 1.41 4.61
CA ASN A 48 -18.96 1.83 3.25
C ASN A 48 -17.80 2.84 3.25
N ARG A 49 -17.88 3.86 4.13
CA ARG A 49 -16.83 4.87 4.27
C ARG A 49 -15.52 4.27 4.74
N ILE A 50 -15.54 3.40 5.76
CA ILE A 50 -14.35 2.69 6.26
C ILE A 50 -13.62 1.96 5.12
N GLN A 51 -14.33 1.26 4.25
CA GLN A 51 -13.74 0.52 3.14
C GLN A 51 -13.14 1.46 2.08
N LEU A 52 -13.83 2.57 1.76
CA LEU A 52 -13.35 3.56 0.79
C LEU A 52 -12.15 4.35 1.33
N ASP A 53 -12.17 4.74 2.59
CA ASP A 53 -11.04 5.45 3.22
C ASP A 53 -9.83 4.53 3.38
N TYR A 54 -10.05 3.23 3.64
CA TYR A 54 -8.97 2.26 3.75
C TYR A 54 -8.16 2.14 2.44
N GLN A 55 -8.79 2.13 1.27
CA GLN A 55 -8.04 2.06 0.01
C GLN A 55 -7.14 3.30 -0.19
N GLY A 56 -7.61 4.49 0.18
CA GLY A 56 -6.83 5.72 0.13
C GLY A 56 -5.67 5.74 1.13
N PHE A 57 -5.92 5.25 2.35
CA PHE A 57 -4.88 5.06 3.37
C PHE A 57 -3.80 4.10 2.88
N TRP A 58 -4.21 2.93 2.41
CA TRP A 58 -3.31 1.90 1.90
C TRP A 58 -2.47 2.42 0.72
N PHE A 59 -3.09 3.16 -0.21
CA PHE A 59 -2.37 3.77 -1.33
C PHE A 59 -1.27 4.73 -0.85
N GLY A 60 -1.58 5.58 0.13
CA GLY A 60 -0.61 6.52 0.68
C GLY A 60 0.61 5.84 1.31
N VAL A 61 0.42 4.73 2.02
CA VAL A 61 1.53 3.93 2.58
C VAL A 61 2.28 3.19 1.48
N SER A 62 1.54 2.58 0.53
CA SER A 62 2.11 1.78 -0.56
C SER A 62 2.94 2.63 -1.53
N ASP A 63 2.50 3.83 -1.89
CA ASP A 63 3.25 4.72 -2.80
C ASP A 63 4.64 5.08 -2.24
N ARG A 64 4.72 5.39 -0.95
CA ARG A 64 6.01 5.69 -0.29
C ARG A 64 6.94 4.48 -0.28
N GLY A 65 6.41 3.31 0.03
CA GLY A 65 7.18 2.06 -0.01
C GLY A 65 7.69 1.73 -1.42
N ALA A 66 6.88 1.99 -2.46
CA ALA A 66 7.28 1.79 -3.85
C ALA A 66 8.45 2.69 -4.27
N ARG A 67 8.47 3.95 -3.78
CA ARG A 67 9.59 4.89 -4.00
C ARG A 67 10.85 4.43 -3.27
N LEU A 68 10.73 4.06 -2.01
CA LEU A 68 11.86 3.58 -1.20
C LEU A 68 12.47 2.28 -1.76
N THR A 69 11.67 1.42 -2.35
CA THR A 69 12.12 0.14 -2.93
C THR A 69 12.30 0.18 -4.45
N ARG A 70 12.50 1.34 -5.04
CA ARG A 70 12.86 1.54 -6.46
C ARG A 70 11.85 0.98 -7.47
N GLN A 71 10.58 0.82 -7.10
CA GLN A 71 9.56 0.48 -8.11
C GLN A 71 9.21 1.69 -8.97
N ILE A 72 9.17 2.86 -8.35
CA ILE A 72 9.02 4.18 -8.99
C ILE A 72 10.09 5.14 -8.46
N ASN A 73 10.39 6.20 -9.19
CA ASN A 73 11.37 7.18 -8.75
C ASN A 73 10.87 7.98 -7.53
N GLN A 74 11.80 8.38 -6.67
CA GLN A 74 11.66 9.43 -5.69
C GLN A 74 12.37 10.68 -6.20
N GLY A 75 11.61 11.70 -6.60
CA GLY A 75 12.13 12.93 -7.17
C GLY A 75 12.64 13.93 -6.13
N SER A 76 13.66 13.57 -5.34
CA SER A 76 14.34 14.45 -4.39
C SER A 76 15.75 13.95 -4.17
N ALA A 77 16.73 14.84 -4.08
CA ALA A 77 18.13 14.47 -3.92
C ALA A 77 18.45 13.81 -2.55
N LEU A 78 17.69 14.12 -1.51
CA LEU A 78 17.94 13.66 -0.15
C LEU A 78 16.70 13.00 0.46
N TYR A 79 16.89 11.94 1.24
CA TYR A 79 15.79 11.30 1.96
C TYR A 79 15.08 12.24 2.93
N GLU A 80 15.82 13.07 3.67
CA GLU A 80 15.22 14.02 4.62
C GLU A 80 14.40 15.11 3.94
N ALA A 81 14.76 15.51 2.72
CA ALA A 81 13.98 16.46 1.93
C ALA A 81 12.73 15.80 1.31
N ALA A 82 12.82 14.52 0.95
CA ALA A 82 11.70 13.75 0.40
C ALA A 82 10.62 13.44 1.45
N TYR A 83 11.05 13.16 2.68
CA TYR A 83 10.18 12.60 3.73
C TYR A 83 10.13 13.49 4.98
N ILE A 84 9.82 14.77 4.77
CA ILE A 84 9.58 15.73 5.86
C ILE A 84 8.33 15.34 6.68
N SER A 85 8.23 15.83 7.91
CA SER A 85 7.13 15.56 8.83
C SER A 85 5.74 15.80 8.24
N GLY A 86 5.57 16.83 7.37
CA GLY A 86 4.30 17.10 6.70
C GLY A 86 3.89 16.11 5.61
N SER A 87 4.83 15.31 5.10
CA SER A 87 4.59 14.41 3.94
C SER A 87 3.59 13.29 4.23
N THR A 88 3.32 13.01 5.50
CA THR A 88 2.42 11.92 5.94
C THR A 88 1.16 12.40 6.65
N ASN A 89 0.89 13.72 6.71
CA ASN A 89 -0.29 14.30 7.36
C ASN A 89 -1.61 13.64 6.90
N GLY A 90 -1.81 13.51 5.59
CA GLY A 90 -3.03 12.94 5.02
C GLY A 90 -3.23 11.46 5.40
N THR A 91 -2.16 10.66 5.40
CA THR A 91 -2.22 9.25 5.80
C THR A 91 -2.60 9.10 7.27
N TRP A 92 -2.00 9.92 8.14
CA TRP A 92 -2.31 9.93 9.56
C TRP A 92 -3.76 10.36 9.83
N SER A 93 -4.20 11.47 9.23
CA SER A 93 -5.57 11.95 9.39
C SER A 93 -6.58 10.91 8.88
N ASN A 94 -6.30 10.25 7.76
CA ASN A 94 -7.18 9.21 7.25
C ASN A 94 -7.28 8.00 8.19
N ALA A 95 -6.17 7.59 8.81
CA ALA A 95 -6.18 6.52 9.80
C ALA A 95 -7.02 6.88 11.04
N TYR A 96 -6.73 8.03 11.68
CA TYR A 96 -7.32 8.36 12.98
C TYR A 96 -8.66 9.07 12.88
N ALA A 97 -8.79 10.11 12.05
CA ALA A 97 -9.98 10.93 11.97
C ALA A 97 -11.09 10.31 11.12
N ASN A 98 -10.76 9.39 10.22
CA ASN A 98 -11.74 8.72 9.37
C ASN A 98 -11.90 7.24 9.82
N ILE A 99 -10.97 6.36 9.45
CA ILE A 99 -11.15 4.91 9.57
C ILE A 99 -11.36 4.46 11.01
N LEU A 100 -10.42 4.76 11.91
CA LEU A 100 -10.50 4.31 13.31
C LEU A 100 -11.63 4.98 14.08
N ALA A 101 -11.93 6.25 13.78
CA ALA A 101 -13.08 6.95 14.37
C ALA A 101 -14.40 6.31 13.92
N ASP A 102 -14.59 6.08 12.62
CA ASP A 102 -15.81 5.45 12.11
C ASP A 102 -15.98 4.03 12.63
N ILE A 103 -14.89 3.26 12.80
CA ILE A 103 -14.94 1.92 13.42
C ILE A 103 -15.40 2.03 14.88
N LYS A 104 -14.89 3.00 15.64
CA LYS A 104 -15.30 3.21 17.03
C LYS A 104 -16.80 3.51 17.13
N PHE A 105 -17.37 4.26 16.19
CA PHE A 105 -18.82 4.49 16.13
C PHE A 105 -19.61 3.27 15.65
N LEU A 106 -19.09 2.53 14.69
CA LEU A 106 -19.75 1.36 14.13
C LEU A 106 -19.86 0.21 15.13
N GLU A 107 -18.79 -0.08 15.88
CA GLU A 107 -18.71 -1.27 16.75
C GLU A 107 -19.91 -1.39 17.71
N PRO A 108 -20.30 -0.39 18.55
CA PRO A 108 -21.42 -0.52 19.46
C PRO A 108 -22.78 -0.67 18.73
N LEU A 109 -22.98 0.01 17.62
CA LEU A 109 -24.19 -0.11 16.81
C LEU A 109 -24.32 -1.50 16.19
N ALA A 110 -23.22 -2.03 15.67
CA ALA A 110 -23.18 -3.34 15.06
C ALA A 110 -23.34 -4.47 16.09
N VAL A 111 -22.82 -4.31 17.31
CA VAL A 111 -23.03 -5.24 18.43
C VAL A 111 -24.51 -5.26 18.84
N ALA A 112 -25.11 -4.10 19.07
CA ALA A 112 -26.52 -3.97 19.47
C ALA A 112 -27.49 -4.57 18.44
N ALA A 113 -27.16 -4.46 17.16
CA ALA A 113 -27.98 -4.99 16.06
C ALA A 113 -27.56 -6.39 15.59
N ASN A 114 -26.63 -7.07 16.27
CA ASN A 114 -26.08 -8.37 15.89
C ASN A 114 -25.54 -8.45 14.43
N LEU A 115 -24.89 -7.38 13.97
CA LEU A 115 -24.33 -7.27 12.61
C LEU A 115 -22.93 -7.91 12.53
N GLN A 116 -22.86 -9.22 12.66
CA GLN A 116 -21.59 -9.96 12.77
C GLN A 116 -20.66 -9.74 11.57
N ARG A 117 -21.21 -9.63 10.36
CA ARG A 117 -20.40 -9.46 9.13
C ARG A 117 -19.79 -8.06 9.04
N HIS A 118 -20.49 -7.04 9.52
CA HIS A 118 -19.96 -5.68 9.65
C HIS A 118 -18.79 -5.64 10.64
N LEU A 119 -18.94 -6.28 11.80
CA LEU A 119 -17.88 -6.39 12.80
C LEU A 119 -16.66 -7.13 12.25
N GLY A 120 -16.84 -8.22 11.49
CA GLY A 120 -15.74 -8.96 10.88
C GLY A 120 -14.93 -8.11 9.91
N ILE A 121 -15.59 -7.37 9.00
CA ILE A 121 -14.92 -6.49 8.05
C ILE A 121 -14.21 -5.33 8.77
N ALA A 122 -14.92 -4.66 9.69
CA ALA A 122 -14.37 -3.52 10.43
C ALA A 122 -13.14 -3.90 11.27
N LYS A 123 -13.18 -5.02 11.99
CA LYS A 123 -12.05 -5.51 12.79
C LYS A 123 -10.86 -5.94 11.92
N THR A 124 -11.12 -6.54 10.76
CA THR A 124 -10.05 -6.86 9.80
C THR A 124 -9.36 -5.59 9.32
N ILE A 125 -10.12 -4.57 8.90
CA ILE A 125 -9.56 -3.30 8.46
C ILE A 125 -8.84 -2.58 9.60
N LYS A 126 -9.40 -2.58 10.83
CA LYS A 126 -8.75 -2.01 12.02
C LYS A 126 -7.39 -2.64 12.27
N ALA A 127 -7.31 -3.96 12.24
CA ALA A 127 -6.05 -4.67 12.40
C ALA A 127 -5.03 -4.32 11.31
N MET A 128 -5.46 -4.22 10.05
CA MET A 128 -4.61 -3.82 8.93
C MET A 128 -4.08 -2.40 9.10
N VAL A 129 -4.95 -1.44 9.46
CA VAL A 129 -4.55 -0.04 9.69
C VAL A 129 -3.56 0.06 10.85
N LEU A 130 -3.79 -0.62 11.97
CA LEU A 130 -2.89 -0.59 13.13
C LEU A 130 -1.51 -1.17 12.80
N ILE A 131 -1.46 -2.31 12.12
CA ILE A 131 -0.20 -2.91 11.64
C ILE A 131 0.54 -1.93 10.72
N ASP A 132 -0.17 -1.32 9.77
CA ASP A 132 0.41 -0.41 8.79
C ASP A 132 0.90 0.91 9.42
N MET A 133 0.23 1.38 10.47
CA MET A 133 0.67 2.53 11.26
C MET A 133 1.95 2.21 12.05
N VAL A 134 2.04 1.04 12.68
CA VAL A 134 3.27 0.59 13.34
C VAL A 134 4.38 0.39 12.33
N ASP A 135 4.13 -0.26 11.20
CA ASP A 135 5.11 -0.43 10.11
C ASP A 135 5.65 0.91 9.58
N THR A 136 4.86 1.98 9.72
CA THR A 136 5.22 3.32 9.23
C THR A 136 5.93 4.14 10.31
N TYR A 137 5.44 4.09 11.56
CA TYR A 137 5.87 5.01 12.62
C TYR A 137 6.43 4.34 13.87
N ASP A 138 6.38 3.01 14.01
CA ASP A 138 6.67 2.24 15.22
C ASP A 138 5.62 2.49 16.31
N ASP A 139 5.91 3.27 17.35
CA ASP A 139 4.96 3.60 18.40
C ASP A 139 3.92 4.62 17.92
N VAL A 140 2.64 4.36 18.17
CA VAL A 140 1.54 5.26 17.78
C VAL A 140 0.43 5.27 18.85
N PRO A 141 -0.41 6.30 18.95
CA PRO A 141 -1.55 6.30 19.85
C PRO A 141 -2.55 5.18 19.50
N TYR A 142 -2.92 4.37 20.47
CA TYR A 142 -3.91 3.30 20.32
C TYR A 142 -4.89 3.21 21.51
N SER A 143 -4.40 2.92 22.71
CA SER A 143 -5.25 2.68 23.90
C SER A 143 -6.02 3.91 24.35
N GLU A 144 -5.42 5.08 24.21
CA GLU A 144 -6.01 6.38 24.54
C GLU A 144 -6.53 7.14 23.30
N ALA A 145 -6.41 6.54 22.11
CA ALA A 145 -6.79 7.22 20.88
C ALA A 145 -8.31 7.32 20.71
N ILE A 146 -8.74 8.39 20.03
CA ILE A 146 -10.14 8.62 19.64
C ILE A 146 -11.05 8.68 20.89
N ASP A 147 -10.54 9.26 21.96
CA ASP A 147 -11.33 9.59 23.16
C ASP A 147 -11.63 11.09 23.17
N ALA A 148 -12.90 11.45 23.11
CA ALA A 148 -13.34 12.86 23.13
C ALA A 148 -12.96 13.59 24.43
N ALA A 149 -12.65 12.88 25.50
CA ALA A 149 -12.17 13.44 26.76
C ALA A 149 -10.64 13.60 26.83
N ASN A 150 -9.88 12.96 25.91
CA ASN A 150 -8.42 12.99 25.87
C ASN A 150 -7.88 13.49 24.52
N PHE A 151 -7.57 14.78 24.46
CA PHE A 151 -6.97 15.39 23.25
C PHE A 151 -5.45 15.18 23.13
N ASN A 152 -4.81 14.58 24.13
CA ASN A 152 -3.36 14.36 24.18
C ASN A 152 -3.04 12.88 24.48
N PRO A 153 -3.47 11.94 23.61
CA PRO A 153 -3.19 10.53 23.81
C PRO A 153 -1.69 10.25 23.78
N LYS A 154 -1.22 9.36 24.63
CA LYS A 154 0.14 8.84 24.59
C LYS A 154 0.30 7.86 23.41
N THR A 155 1.53 7.67 22.96
CA THR A 155 1.87 6.54 22.09
C THR A 155 1.89 5.25 22.91
N ASP A 156 1.39 4.18 22.30
CA ASP A 156 1.55 2.82 22.77
C ASP A 156 2.73 2.15 22.05
N ASP A 157 3.34 1.18 22.69
CA ASP A 157 4.43 0.37 22.15
C ASP A 157 3.99 -0.40 20.89
N GLY A 158 4.79 -0.35 19.84
CA GLY A 158 4.47 -0.97 18.55
C GLY A 158 4.24 -2.48 18.64
N ALA A 159 5.00 -3.19 19.49
CA ALA A 159 4.81 -4.62 19.69
C ALA A 159 3.47 -4.93 20.39
N ALA A 160 3.07 -4.08 21.35
CA ALA A 160 1.77 -4.21 22.02
C ALA A 160 0.61 -3.98 21.03
N ILE A 161 0.74 -3.00 20.13
CA ILE A 161 -0.27 -2.75 19.09
C ILE A 161 -0.34 -3.92 18.09
N TYR A 162 0.79 -4.49 17.70
CA TYR A 162 0.83 -5.70 16.86
C TYR A 162 0.12 -6.87 17.53
N ALA A 163 0.34 -7.10 18.83
CA ALA A 163 -0.38 -8.13 19.58
C ALA A 163 -1.90 -7.87 19.62
N ALA A 164 -2.32 -6.62 19.83
CA ALA A 164 -3.72 -6.24 19.77
C ALA A 164 -4.33 -6.45 18.36
N ALA A 165 -3.57 -6.18 17.30
CA ALA A 165 -4.01 -6.45 15.94
C ALA A 165 -4.21 -7.95 15.67
N LEU A 166 -3.35 -8.83 16.22
CA LEU A 166 -3.54 -10.28 16.13
C LEU A 166 -4.82 -10.74 16.85
N VAL A 167 -5.15 -10.15 17.99
CA VAL A 167 -6.43 -10.40 18.70
C VAL A 167 -7.60 -9.98 17.80
N LEU A 168 -7.56 -8.79 17.21
CA LEU A 168 -8.61 -8.31 16.30
C LEU A 168 -8.81 -9.24 15.10
N LEU A 169 -7.74 -9.80 14.52
CA LEU A 169 -7.81 -10.79 13.45
C LEU A 169 -8.50 -12.09 13.90
N ASN A 170 -8.24 -12.55 15.13
CA ASN A 170 -8.91 -13.72 15.68
C ASN A 170 -10.41 -13.47 15.91
N GLU A 171 -10.76 -12.31 16.46
CA GLU A 171 -12.15 -11.89 16.63
C GLU A 171 -12.88 -11.77 15.29
N ALA A 172 -12.23 -11.16 14.28
CA ALA A 172 -12.80 -11.03 12.93
C ALA A 172 -13.15 -12.40 12.33
N SER A 173 -12.27 -13.40 12.47
CA SER A 173 -12.55 -14.76 12.03
C SER A 173 -13.81 -15.35 12.69
N GLY A 174 -13.97 -15.12 14.01
CA GLY A 174 -15.16 -15.51 14.75
C GLY A 174 -16.43 -14.81 14.23
N HIS A 175 -16.37 -13.54 13.94
CA HIS A 175 -17.49 -12.77 13.39
C HIS A 175 -17.90 -13.26 11.98
N PHE A 176 -16.96 -13.65 11.12
CA PHE A 176 -17.29 -14.21 9.79
C PHE A 176 -17.95 -15.58 9.84
N THR A 177 -17.73 -16.35 10.90
CA THR A 177 -18.32 -17.69 11.07
C THR A 177 -19.53 -17.70 11.99
N ALA A 178 -19.80 -16.62 12.72
CA ALA A 178 -20.91 -16.52 13.68
C ALA A 178 -22.28 -16.72 13.01
N ASN A 179 -23.17 -17.43 13.71
CA ASN A 179 -24.56 -17.65 13.30
C ASN A 179 -25.46 -17.71 14.55
N PRO A 180 -26.55 -16.93 14.63
CA PRO A 180 -27.07 -16.05 13.57
C PRO A 180 -26.27 -14.74 13.41
N SER A 181 -26.40 -14.13 12.22
CA SER A 181 -25.98 -12.75 11.92
C SER A 181 -27.13 -12.04 11.25
N THR A 182 -27.44 -10.82 11.69
CA THR A 182 -28.41 -9.96 11.02
C THR A 182 -27.67 -9.05 10.01
N GLY A 183 -28.44 -8.47 9.09
CA GLY A 183 -27.93 -7.52 8.10
C GLY A 183 -26.91 -8.12 7.10
N THR A 184 -26.79 -7.45 5.97
CA THR A 184 -25.88 -7.85 4.89
C THR A 184 -25.15 -6.61 4.42
N PRO A 185 -23.83 -6.45 4.75
CA PRO A 185 -23.09 -5.24 4.38
C PRO A 185 -22.84 -5.17 2.87
N ASN A 186 -22.64 -3.96 2.37
CA ASN A 186 -21.92 -3.78 1.13
C ASN A 186 -20.45 -4.17 1.36
N ASP A 187 -19.94 -5.04 0.53
CA ASP A 187 -18.57 -5.54 0.61
C ASP A 187 -17.87 -5.25 -0.72
N TYR A 188 -17.01 -4.24 -0.74
CA TYR A 188 -16.32 -3.76 -1.93
C TYR A 188 -15.14 -4.65 -2.35
N PHE A 189 -14.75 -5.61 -1.50
CA PHE A 189 -13.60 -6.47 -1.76
C PHE A 189 -14.00 -7.87 -2.24
N TYR A 190 -14.90 -8.54 -1.51
CA TYR A 190 -15.23 -9.94 -1.77
C TYR A 190 -16.70 -10.20 -2.08
N ASN A 191 -17.49 -9.12 -2.26
CA ASN A 191 -18.93 -9.23 -2.57
C ASN A 191 -19.65 -10.26 -1.67
N ARG A 192 -19.42 -10.14 -0.36
CA ARG A 192 -20.03 -10.98 0.69
C ARG A 192 -19.56 -12.43 0.73
N ASN A 193 -18.42 -12.75 0.12
CA ASN A 193 -17.82 -14.06 0.29
C ASN A 193 -16.99 -14.13 1.58
N TYR A 194 -17.64 -14.46 2.69
CA TYR A 194 -17.01 -14.45 4.01
C TYR A 194 -15.97 -15.56 4.19
N THR A 195 -16.01 -16.62 3.40
CA THR A 195 -14.95 -17.64 3.37
C THR A 195 -13.62 -17.05 2.88
N ARG A 196 -13.67 -16.14 1.89
CA ARG A 196 -12.47 -15.40 1.42
C ARG A 196 -11.96 -14.45 2.49
N TRP A 197 -12.85 -13.80 3.26
CA TRP A 197 -12.45 -12.98 4.40
C TRP A 197 -11.72 -13.78 5.47
N VAL A 198 -12.16 -14.98 5.82
CA VAL A 198 -11.46 -15.87 6.77
C VAL A 198 -10.07 -16.24 6.23
N ARG A 199 -9.96 -16.57 4.94
CA ARG A 199 -8.67 -16.85 4.31
C ARG A 199 -7.74 -15.64 4.30
N LEU A 200 -8.28 -14.44 4.07
CA LEU A 200 -7.53 -13.20 4.19
C LEU A 200 -7.01 -13.02 5.62
N VAL A 201 -7.86 -13.18 6.63
CA VAL A 201 -7.47 -13.09 8.04
C VAL A 201 -6.30 -14.02 8.34
N ASN A 202 -6.35 -15.28 7.91
CA ASN A 202 -5.25 -16.23 8.10
C ASN A 202 -3.98 -15.81 7.34
N THR A 203 -4.11 -15.22 6.15
CA THR A 203 -2.97 -14.67 5.41
C THR A 203 -2.36 -13.44 6.09
N LEU A 204 -3.19 -12.60 6.70
CA LEU A 204 -2.70 -11.47 7.52
C LEU A 204 -1.95 -11.94 8.77
N LYS A 205 -2.37 -13.05 9.39
CA LYS A 205 -1.61 -13.70 10.47
C LYS A 205 -0.28 -14.27 9.97
N LEU A 206 -0.23 -14.87 8.78
CA LEU A 206 1.04 -15.28 8.16
C LEU A 206 2.00 -14.07 8.02
N ARG A 207 1.50 -12.94 7.49
CA ARG A 207 2.29 -11.70 7.38
C ARG A 207 2.75 -11.19 8.76
N TYR A 208 1.88 -11.21 9.77
CA TYR A 208 2.22 -10.87 11.14
C TYR A 208 3.42 -11.68 11.66
N PHE A 209 3.33 -13.01 11.61
CA PHE A 209 4.41 -13.88 12.06
C PHE A 209 5.69 -13.72 11.25
N LEU A 210 5.57 -13.44 9.96
CA LEU A 210 6.74 -13.23 9.11
C LEU A 210 7.45 -11.91 9.43
N ASN A 211 6.72 -10.83 9.70
CA ASN A 211 7.31 -9.55 10.10
C ASN A 211 8.00 -9.67 11.48
N THR A 212 7.40 -10.37 12.43
CA THR A 212 7.94 -10.52 13.78
C THR A 212 9.03 -11.60 13.91
N LYS A 213 9.39 -12.29 12.84
CA LYS A 213 10.34 -13.43 12.89
C LYS A 213 11.72 -13.11 13.46
N LEU A 214 12.19 -11.86 13.36
CA LEU A 214 13.49 -11.45 13.87
C LEU A 214 13.49 -11.26 15.39
N VAL A 215 12.34 -10.97 15.99
CA VAL A 215 12.18 -10.76 17.44
C VAL A 215 11.51 -11.94 18.16
N SER A 216 10.76 -12.77 17.42
CA SER A 216 9.99 -13.90 17.97
C SER A 216 10.05 -15.14 17.07
N ALA A 217 11.25 -15.59 16.71
CA ALA A 217 11.45 -16.65 15.71
C ALA A 217 10.70 -17.96 16.03
N SER A 218 10.70 -18.40 17.31
CA SER A 218 10.03 -19.64 17.73
C SER A 218 8.51 -19.54 17.60
N GLU A 219 7.91 -18.44 18.05
CA GLU A 219 6.49 -18.17 17.95
C GLU A 219 6.06 -18.02 16.48
N SER A 220 6.83 -17.27 15.71
CA SER A 220 6.60 -17.10 14.28
C SER A 220 6.61 -18.44 13.53
N ARG A 221 7.60 -19.30 13.80
CA ARG A 221 7.66 -20.65 13.22
C ARG A 221 6.45 -21.50 13.60
N ALA A 222 6.07 -21.51 14.88
CA ALA A 222 4.92 -22.27 15.36
C ALA A 222 3.61 -21.78 14.75
N GLY A 223 3.38 -20.46 14.73
CA GLY A 223 2.20 -19.85 14.15
C GLY A 223 2.07 -20.10 12.64
N ILE A 224 3.16 -19.98 11.89
CA ILE A 224 3.16 -20.26 10.45
C ILE A 224 2.88 -21.74 10.19
N ASN A 225 3.50 -22.67 10.93
CA ASN A 225 3.20 -24.10 10.76
C ASN A 225 1.75 -24.47 11.10
N ALA A 226 1.14 -23.81 12.08
CA ALA A 226 -0.30 -23.97 12.37
C ALA A 226 -1.16 -23.53 11.19
N LEU A 227 -0.86 -22.38 10.58
CA LEU A 227 -1.56 -21.89 9.38
C LEU A 227 -1.37 -22.79 8.17
N ILE A 228 -0.17 -23.34 7.97
CA ILE A 228 0.09 -24.34 6.92
C ILE A 228 -0.76 -25.60 7.15
N THR A 229 -0.85 -26.08 8.38
CA THR A 229 -1.64 -27.26 8.75
C THR A 229 -3.14 -27.01 8.55
N GLU A 230 -3.64 -25.83 8.93
CA GLU A 230 -5.03 -25.42 8.71
C GLU A 230 -5.36 -25.35 7.21
N ASN A 231 -4.38 -25.03 6.37
CA ASN A 231 -4.50 -24.92 4.91
C ASN A 231 -5.67 -24.04 4.47
N ASN A 232 -5.86 -22.90 5.14
CA ASN A 232 -6.97 -21.99 4.92
C ASN A 232 -6.50 -20.53 4.76
N MET A 233 -5.45 -20.31 3.98
CA MET A 233 -4.97 -19.02 3.51
C MET A 233 -5.49 -18.70 2.11
N LEU A 234 -5.24 -17.49 1.60
CA LEU A 234 -5.63 -17.08 0.25
C LEU A 234 -5.07 -18.04 -0.81
N ARG A 235 -5.87 -18.36 -1.80
CA ARG A 235 -5.52 -19.24 -2.94
C ARG A 235 -6.26 -18.82 -4.21
N ASP A 236 -5.66 -19.12 -5.32
CA ASP A 236 -6.00 -18.87 -6.74
C ASP A 236 -6.95 -17.71 -7.08
N THR A 237 -8.15 -17.64 -6.54
CA THR A 237 -9.15 -16.60 -6.87
C THR A 237 -9.56 -15.76 -5.67
N ASP A 238 -8.81 -15.84 -4.59
CA ASP A 238 -9.13 -15.17 -3.32
C ASP A 238 -8.38 -13.85 -3.16
N ASP A 239 -7.85 -13.28 -4.24
CA ASP A 239 -7.08 -12.05 -4.21
C ASP A 239 -7.86 -10.91 -3.54
N PHE A 240 -7.22 -10.25 -2.57
CA PHE A 240 -7.77 -9.10 -1.88
C PHE A 240 -7.29 -7.84 -2.59
N VAL A 241 -8.16 -7.31 -3.44
CA VAL A 241 -7.90 -6.15 -4.27
C VAL A 241 -9.03 -5.13 -4.15
N PHE A 242 -8.70 -3.85 -4.23
CA PHE A 242 -9.70 -2.81 -4.46
C PHE A 242 -9.77 -2.53 -5.96
N GLN A 243 -10.97 -2.56 -6.54
CA GLN A 243 -11.18 -2.34 -7.97
C GLN A 243 -11.65 -0.93 -8.24
N PHE A 244 -11.02 -0.27 -9.21
CA PHE A 244 -11.38 1.06 -9.67
C PHE A 244 -12.32 1.02 -10.87
N GLY A 245 -13.03 2.12 -11.10
CA GLY A 245 -13.91 2.32 -12.24
C GLY A 245 -13.25 3.09 -13.40
N THR A 246 -14.07 3.56 -14.33
CA THR A 246 -13.65 4.34 -15.51
C THR A 246 -14.17 5.77 -15.52
N THR A 247 -14.88 6.19 -14.48
CA THR A 247 -15.55 7.49 -14.42
C THR A 247 -14.56 8.57 -13.98
N ALA A 248 -14.40 9.60 -14.81
CA ALA A 248 -13.55 10.76 -14.53
C ALA A 248 -14.29 11.92 -13.85
N ALA A 249 -15.63 11.82 -13.73
CA ALA A 249 -16.42 12.82 -13.03
C ALA A 249 -16.17 12.76 -11.51
N ASP A 250 -16.40 13.87 -10.80
CA ASP A 250 -16.27 13.91 -9.34
C ASP A 250 -17.46 13.16 -8.67
N PRO A 251 -17.18 12.17 -7.80
CA PRO A 251 -15.87 11.65 -7.45
C PRO A 251 -15.22 10.78 -8.55
N ASP A 252 -13.95 11.04 -8.84
CA ASP A 252 -13.18 10.24 -9.81
C ASP A 252 -12.98 8.80 -9.30
N SER A 253 -13.48 7.83 -10.06
CA SER A 253 -13.40 6.41 -9.69
C SER A 253 -12.21 5.67 -10.30
N ARG A 254 -11.37 6.36 -11.08
CA ARG A 254 -10.22 5.75 -11.77
C ARG A 254 -9.05 5.53 -10.82
N HIS A 255 -8.17 4.60 -11.19
CA HIS A 255 -6.92 4.38 -10.47
C HIS A 255 -6.06 5.65 -10.42
N PRO A 256 -5.53 6.08 -9.26
CA PRO A 256 -4.80 7.35 -9.13
C PRO A 256 -3.64 7.49 -10.12
N LYS A 257 -2.82 6.43 -10.27
CA LYS A 257 -1.68 6.46 -11.21
C LYS A 257 -2.09 6.58 -12.67
N PHE A 258 -3.26 6.06 -13.04
CA PHE A 258 -3.83 6.29 -14.37
C PHE A 258 -4.27 7.75 -14.53
N ALA A 259 -5.02 8.27 -13.57
CA ALA A 259 -5.50 9.64 -13.62
C ALA A 259 -4.36 10.64 -13.80
N ASP A 260 -3.27 10.47 -13.04
CA ASP A 260 -2.09 11.33 -13.13
C ASP A 260 -1.39 11.24 -14.50
N GLN A 261 -1.17 10.03 -15.03
CA GLN A 261 -0.35 9.85 -16.23
C GLN A 261 -1.13 10.03 -17.54
N TYR A 262 -2.37 9.54 -17.59
CA TYR A 262 -3.15 9.46 -18.84
C TYR A 262 -4.04 10.69 -19.08
N THR A 263 -4.14 11.60 -18.13
CA THR A 263 -4.91 12.85 -18.29
C THR A 263 -4.05 13.98 -18.87
N SER A 264 -2.87 14.20 -18.33
CA SER A 264 -2.00 15.33 -18.70
C SER A 264 -0.65 14.90 -19.28
N GLY A 265 -0.36 13.60 -19.31
CA GLY A 265 0.98 13.07 -19.61
C GLY A 265 2.00 13.33 -18.50
N GLY A 266 1.53 13.83 -17.34
CA GLY A 266 2.32 14.06 -16.13
C GLY A 266 2.51 12.77 -15.31
N GLY A 267 2.60 12.91 -13.97
CA GLY A 267 2.70 11.80 -13.03
C GLY A 267 4.13 11.34 -12.73
N ASP A 268 4.26 10.14 -12.16
CA ASP A 268 5.54 9.62 -11.73
C ASP A 268 6.47 9.20 -12.87
N TYR A 269 7.75 9.22 -12.58
CA TYR A 269 8.73 8.48 -13.38
C TYR A 269 8.85 7.04 -12.89
N GLN A 270 8.94 6.10 -13.83
CA GLN A 270 9.33 4.73 -13.52
C GLN A 270 10.83 4.70 -13.14
N SER A 271 11.18 3.79 -12.24
CA SER A 271 12.59 3.65 -11.83
C SER A 271 13.42 2.97 -12.93
N THR A 272 14.58 3.56 -13.26
CA THR A 272 15.55 2.98 -14.20
C THR A 272 15.98 1.57 -13.78
N ASP A 273 16.31 1.35 -12.51
CA ASP A 273 16.72 0.03 -11.97
C ASP A 273 15.61 -1.00 -12.09
N TYR A 274 14.38 -0.65 -11.74
CA TYR A 274 13.26 -1.59 -11.79
C TYR A 274 12.93 -2.00 -13.23
N MET A 275 12.93 -1.04 -14.16
CA MET A 275 12.75 -1.35 -15.58
C MET A 275 13.89 -2.23 -16.09
N TRP A 276 15.15 -1.93 -15.73
CA TRP A 276 16.32 -2.70 -16.12
C TRP A 276 16.21 -4.16 -15.65
N ARG A 277 15.76 -4.40 -14.42
CA ARG A 277 15.51 -5.76 -13.89
C ARG A 277 14.51 -6.56 -14.69
N LEU A 278 13.56 -5.89 -15.33
CA LEU A 278 12.51 -6.53 -16.12
C LEU A 278 12.82 -6.63 -17.60
N THR A 279 13.76 -5.84 -18.11
CA THR A 279 13.99 -5.74 -19.55
C THR A 279 15.39 -6.15 -20.02
N GLU A 280 16.44 -5.98 -19.19
CA GLU A 280 17.84 -6.15 -19.61
C GLU A 280 18.63 -7.13 -18.73
N ASP A 281 18.48 -7.07 -17.39
CA ASP A 281 19.30 -7.79 -16.40
C ASP A 281 19.40 -9.32 -16.65
N LYS A 282 18.34 -9.88 -17.22
CA LYS A 282 18.22 -11.34 -17.44
C LYS A 282 18.65 -11.77 -18.85
N GLY A 283 18.95 -10.83 -19.74
CA GLY A 283 19.21 -11.08 -21.17
C GLY A 283 17.95 -11.37 -22.00
N PHE A 284 16.76 -11.28 -21.39
CA PHE A 284 15.46 -11.40 -22.05
C PHE A 284 14.38 -10.62 -21.24
N ASP A 285 13.27 -10.30 -21.90
CA ASP A 285 12.17 -9.60 -21.24
C ASP A 285 11.46 -10.52 -20.23
N ASP A 286 11.30 -10.02 -19.00
CA ASP A 286 10.39 -10.62 -18.04
C ASP A 286 8.96 -10.61 -18.60
N PRO A 287 8.18 -11.69 -18.48
CA PRO A 287 6.81 -11.72 -19.00
C PRO A 287 5.89 -10.61 -18.46
N ARG A 288 6.25 -9.98 -17.33
CA ARG A 288 5.52 -8.85 -16.73
C ARG A 288 5.80 -7.50 -17.38
N ALA A 289 6.96 -7.32 -18.00
CA ALA A 289 7.46 -6.00 -18.42
C ALA A 289 6.45 -5.19 -19.24
N ARG A 290 5.82 -5.82 -20.24
CA ARG A 290 4.84 -5.17 -21.14
C ARG A 290 3.49 -4.89 -20.48
N TYR A 291 3.21 -5.50 -19.34
CA TYR A 291 2.01 -5.23 -18.56
C TYR A 291 2.24 -4.09 -17.57
N TYR A 292 3.46 -3.99 -17.01
CA TYR A 292 3.83 -2.98 -16.02
C TYR A 292 4.15 -1.64 -16.64
N PHE A 293 4.79 -1.66 -17.80
CA PHE A 293 5.32 -0.48 -18.48
C PHE A 293 4.71 -0.33 -19.87
N TYR A 294 4.43 0.91 -20.20
CA TYR A 294 4.03 1.32 -21.53
C TYR A 294 5.02 2.36 -22.08
N ARG A 295 5.71 2.03 -23.18
CA ARG A 295 6.63 2.94 -23.85
C ARG A 295 5.89 3.90 -24.76
N GLN A 296 6.18 5.20 -24.61
CA GLN A 296 5.68 6.25 -25.50
C GLN A 296 6.66 6.54 -26.66
N SER A 297 7.83 5.92 -26.64
CA SER A 297 8.85 5.91 -27.70
C SER A 297 9.53 4.55 -27.74
N LEU A 298 9.94 4.11 -28.92
CA LEU A 298 10.72 2.85 -29.08
C LEU A 298 12.23 3.07 -29.11
N THR A 299 12.65 4.32 -29.02
CA THR A 299 14.05 4.74 -28.97
C THR A 299 14.27 5.71 -27.82
N ASN A 300 15.45 5.69 -27.25
CA ASN A 300 15.83 6.66 -26.23
C ASN A 300 15.90 8.06 -26.83
N THR A 301 15.64 9.07 -26.01
CA THR A 301 15.86 10.46 -26.41
C THR A 301 17.35 10.75 -26.52
N THR A 302 17.70 11.66 -27.45
CA THR A 302 19.04 12.25 -27.56
C THR A 302 19.05 13.72 -27.17
N ASN A 303 17.90 14.23 -26.69
CA ASN A 303 17.74 15.62 -26.28
C ASN A 303 18.04 15.77 -24.78
N PRO A 304 19.15 16.46 -24.41
CA PRO A 304 19.49 16.67 -23.00
C PRO A 304 18.48 17.53 -22.24
N ALA A 305 17.61 18.28 -22.92
CA ALA A 305 16.51 18.99 -22.26
C ALA A 305 15.35 18.08 -21.83
N GLU A 306 15.24 16.89 -22.41
CA GLU A 306 14.27 15.85 -21.97
C GLU A 306 14.87 14.96 -20.88
N GLN A 307 16.17 14.63 -20.99
CA GLN A 307 16.86 13.75 -20.07
C GLN A 307 18.33 14.20 -19.95
N GLU A 308 18.59 15.00 -18.92
CA GLU A 308 19.89 15.66 -18.72
C GLU A 308 21.03 14.67 -18.52
N CYS A 309 20.76 13.56 -17.84
CA CYS A 309 21.76 12.53 -17.50
C CYS A 309 22.46 11.91 -18.73
N ILE A 310 21.90 12.03 -19.94
CA ILE A 310 22.55 11.49 -21.16
C ILE A 310 23.87 12.21 -21.52
N THR A 311 24.10 13.40 -20.97
CA THR A 311 25.35 14.18 -21.14
C THR A 311 26.27 14.10 -19.93
N GLN A 312 25.86 13.40 -18.87
CA GLN A 312 26.59 13.30 -17.62
C GLN A 312 27.28 11.94 -17.50
N LEU A 313 28.31 11.87 -16.68
CA LEU A 313 28.96 10.59 -16.34
C LEU A 313 28.19 9.90 -15.20
N PRO A 314 28.10 8.55 -15.22
CA PRO A 314 27.56 7.81 -14.11
C PRO A 314 28.28 8.13 -12.80
N PRO A 315 27.57 8.30 -11.68
CA PRO A 315 28.19 8.46 -10.38
C PRO A 315 29.10 7.26 -10.02
N PRO A 316 30.18 7.46 -9.22
CA PRO A 316 31.12 6.39 -8.87
C PRO A 316 30.44 5.14 -8.28
N GLN A 317 29.43 5.30 -7.43
CA GLN A 317 28.72 4.18 -6.81
C GLN A 317 27.92 3.34 -7.83
N TYR A 318 27.50 3.93 -8.95
CA TYR A 318 26.84 3.20 -10.04
C TYR A 318 27.85 2.37 -10.83
N LEU A 319 29.01 2.94 -11.14
CA LEU A 319 30.09 2.25 -11.85
C LEU A 319 30.62 1.06 -11.03
N ILE A 320 30.89 1.28 -9.72
CA ILE A 320 31.37 0.25 -8.81
C ILE A 320 30.34 -0.89 -8.65
N GLY A 321 29.07 -0.54 -8.53
CA GLY A 321 27.98 -1.50 -8.37
C GLY A 321 27.51 -2.15 -9.67
N GLY A 322 27.90 -1.62 -10.84
CA GLY A 322 27.40 -2.07 -12.15
C GLY A 322 25.90 -1.86 -12.30
N PHE A 323 25.39 -0.69 -11.84
CA PHE A 323 24.00 -0.32 -11.99
C PHE A 323 23.74 0.40 -13.31
N PRO A 324 22.53 0.26 -13.88
CA PRO A 324 22.15 1.10 -15.01
C PRO A 324 22.15 2.57 -14.57
N TYR A 325 22.51 3.46 -15.48
CA TYR A 325 22.47 4.90 -15.28
C TYR A 325 21.70 5.55 -16.41
N CYS A 326 20.80 6.46 -16.08
CA CYS A 326 20.02 7.24 -17.02
C CYS A 326 18.97 6.41 -17.80
N ASN A 327 19.39 5.31 -18.40
CA ASN A 327 18.53 4.42 -19.18
C ASN A 327 18.78 2.95 -18.83
N PRO A 328 17.72 2.13 -18.75
CA PRO A 328 17.90 0.69 -18.54
C PRO A 328 18.53 -0.05 -19.74
N GLY A 329 18.39 0.52 -20.95
CA GLY A 329 18.87 -0.03 -22.22
C GLY A 329 18.65 0.95 -23.35
N THR A 330 18.46 0.46 -24.58
CA THR A 330 18.34 1.30 -25.80
C THR A 330 16.93 1.30 -26.42
N ARG A 331 15.97 0.62 -25.81
CA ARG A 331 14.68 0.27 -26.42
C ARG A 331 13.52 1.22 -26.06
N GLY A 332 13.83 2.46 -25.66
CA GLY A 332 12.83 3.48 -25.33
C GLY A 332 12.15 3.32 -23.96
N TYR A 333 12.64 2.42 -23.10
CA TYR A 333 12.32 2.46 -21.69
C TYR A 333 13.16 3.54 -21.03
N TRP A 334 12.55 4.52 -20.41
CA TRP A 334 13.27 5.49 -19.61
C TRP A 334 12.39 6.18 -18.57
N GLY A 335 13.00 6.55 -17.49
CA GLY A 335 12.40 7.16 -16.33
C GLY A 335 13.42 8.01 -15.59
N ARG A 336 13.62 7.72 -14.31
CA ARG A 336 14.63 8.41 -13.50
C ARG A 336 15.35 7.43 -12.58
N ASP A 337 16.59 7.78 -12.27
CA ASP A 337 17.37 7.09 -11.25
C ASP A 337 16.88 7.45 -9.85
N HIS A 338 17.19 6.62 -8.84
CA HIS A 338 16.67 6.86 -7.50
C HIS A 338 17.21 8.14 -6.88
N LEU A 339 16.33 8.96 -6.34
CA LEU A 339 16.60 10.29 -5.82
C LEU A 339 17.17 11.26 -6.89
N ASP A 340 16.76 11.10 -8.13
CA ASP A 340 16.97 12.09 -9.17
C ASP A 340 15.89 13.19 -9.04
N PRO A 341 16.27 14.43 -8.71
CA PRO A 341 15.33 15.52 -8.51
C PRO A 341 14.88 16.19 -9.81
N ASP A 342 15.46 15.81 -10.95
CA ASP A 342 15.25 16.49 -12.21
C ASP A 342 13.78 16.53 -12.62
N GLY A 343 13.39 17.68 -13.08
CA GLY A 343 12.00 18.01 -13.44
C GLY A 343 11.56 17.48 -14.79
N ILE A 344 10.32 17.76 -15.12
CA ILE A 344 9.53 17.05 -16.11
C ILE A 344 9.51 17.67 -17.52
N PRO A 345 9.42 18.95 -17.74
CA PRO A 345 9.29 19.48 -19.09
C PRO A 345 10.61 19.45 -19.87
N PRO A 346 10.65 19.01 -21.12
CA PRO A 346 9.52 18.65 -22.01
C PRO A 346 9.26 17.15 -22.17
N ASP A 347 9.65 16.28 -21.24
CA ASP A 347 9.73 14.83 -21.40
C ASP A 347 8.42 14.05 -21.22
N GLY A 348 7.35 14.67 -20.76
CA GLY A 348 6.09 14.04 -20.33
C GLY A 348 5.48 13.04 -21.31
N LEU A 349 5.63 13.26 -22.61
CA LEU A 349 5.09 12.40 -23.67
C LEU A 349 6.09 11.39 -24.23
N ARG A 350 7.25 11.23 -23.61
CA ARG A 350 8.27 10.27 -24.05
C ARG A 350 8.66 9.27 -22.98
N ARG A 351 8.55 9.65 -21.71
CA ARG A 351 8.89 8.76 -20.60
C ARG A 351 8.01 7.53 -20.54
N THR A 352 8.51 6.45 -19.99
CA THR A 352 7.75 5.24 -19.76
C THR A 352 6.61 5.50 -18.79
N ALA A 353 5.38 5.18 -19.20
CA ALA A 353 4.17 5.31 -18.39
C ALA A 353 3.85 3.99 -17.66
N TYR A 354 2.93 4.04 -16.69
CA TYR A 354 2.32 2.84 -16.15
C TYR A 354 1.60 2.08 -17.26
N GLY A 355 1.79 0.76 -17.30
CA GLY A 355 1.11 -0.14 -18.21
C GLY A 355 -0.33 -0.48 -17.78
N VAL A 356 -0.86 -1.56 -18.32
CA VAL A 356 -2.21 -2.04 -17.99
C VAL A 356 -2.30 -2.50 -16.53
N TYR A 357 -1.28 -3.17 -15.99
CA TYR A 357 -1.24 -3.64 -14.61
C TYR A 357 -0.32 -2.74 -13.75
N PRO A 358 -0.74 -2.30 -12.57
CA PRO A 358 -2.07 -2.45 -11.96
C PRO A 358 -3.03 -1.30 -12.27
N SER A 359 -2.61 -0.30 -13.06
CA SER A 359 -3.30 1.00 -13.19
C SER A 359 -4.39 1.04 -14.25
N ALA A 360 -4.62 -0.03 -15.01
CA ALA A 360 -5.46 -0.08 -16.21
C ALA A 360 -5.05 0.96 -17.27
N GLY A 361 -3.76 1.17 -17.42
CA GLY A 361 -3.18 1.90 -18.52
C GLY A 361 -3.18 1.07 -19.80
N ARG A 362 -2.21 1.29 -20.66
CA ARG A 362 -2.06 0.58 -21.93
C ARG A 362 -1.15 -0.64 -21.81
N PHE A 363 -1.44 -1.68 -22.57
CA PHE A 363 -0.50 -2.78 -22.81
C PHE A 363 0.55 -2.34 -23.84
N ASP A 364 1.83 -2.61 -23.58
CA ASP A 364 2.92 -2.27 -24.51
C ASP A 364 2.97 -3.27 -25.68
N ASN A 365 2.28 -2.92 -26.74
CA ASN A 365 2.27 -3.64 -28.03
C ASN A 365 3.22 -3.03 -29.08
N ASN A 366 4.19 -2.21 -28.67
CA ASN A 366 5.09 -1.43 -29.53
C ASN A 366 4.39 -0.32 -30.33
N SER A 367 3.18 0.12 -29.97
CA SER A 367 2.51 1.22 -30.68
C SER A 367 3.16 2.59 -30.41
N ALA A 368 3.78 2.76 -29.25
CA ALA A 368 4.48 3.98 -28.82
C ALA A 368 3.66 5.28 -28.98
N THR A 369 2.33 5.18 -28.88
CA THR A 369 1.47 6.36 -28.94
C THR A 369 1.48 7.09 -27.60
N PRO A 370 1.63 8.42 -27.57
CA PRO A 370 1.58 9.20 -26.34
C PRO A 370 0.32 8.94 -25.50
N VAL A 371 0.45 9.01 -24.17
CA VAL A 371 -0.63 8.66 -23.20
C VAL A 371 -1.48 9.86 -22.76
N ASN A 372 -1.43 10.97 -23.45
CA ASN A 372 -2.18 12.19 -23.14
C ASN A 372 -3.67 12.13 -23.51
N ASN A 373 -4.27 10.95 -23.46
CA ASN A 373 -5.69 10.73 -23.76
C ASN A 373 -6.29 9.74 -22.73
N PRO A 374 -7.20 10.20 -21.86
CA PRO A 374 -7.80 9.38 -20.81
C PRO A 374 -8.77 8.30 -21.32
N GLN A 375 -9.03 8.24 -22.63
CA GLN A 375 -9.82 7.16 -23.25
C GLN A 375 -8.95 5.97 -23.70
N LEU A 376 -7.63 6.04 -23.52
CA LEU A 376 -6.71 4.96 -23.90
C LEU A 376 -6.59 3.89 -22.79
N GLY A 377 -6.18 2.72 -23.18
CA GLY A 377 -5.96 1.60 -22.29
C GLY A 377 -7.23 1.11 -21.61
N GLY A 378 -7.11 0.58 -20.40
CA GLY A 378 -8.21 0.17 -19.55
C GLY A 378 -8.99 1.32 -18.91
N ARG A 379 -8.71 2.56 -19.30
CA ARG A 379 -9.42 3.78 -18.89
C ARG A 379 -9.42 4.01 -17.38
N GLY A 380 -8.41 3.49 -16.69
CA GLY A 380 -8.25 3.64 -15.25
C GLY A 380 -9.01 2.63 -14.39
N ALA A 381 -9.69 1.65 -14.98
CA ALA A 381 -10.30 0.53 -14.25
C ALA A 381 -9.23 -0.42 -13.68
N GLY A 382 -8.29 0.13 -12.92
CA GLY A 382 -7.17 -0.56 -12.30
C GLY A 382 -7.51 -1.20 -10.96
N ILE A 383 -6.49 -1.70 -10.28
CA ILE A 383 -6.62 -2.32 -8.97
C ILE A 383 -5.53 -1.83 -8.00
N HIS A 384 -5.87 -1.84 -6.71
CA HIS A 384 -4.86 -1.92 -5.65
C HIS A 384 -4.64 -3.39 -5.29
N PRO A 385 -3.47 -3.99 -5.60
CA PRO A 385 -3.17 -5.39 -5.28
C PRO A 385 -2.72 -5.51 -3.81
N ILE A 386 -3.69 -5.46 -2.87
CA ILE A 386 -3.40 -5.33 -1.44
C ILE A 386 -2.82 -6.64 -0.88
N MET A 387 -3.44 -7.78 -1.21
CA MET A 387 -2.93 -9.10 -0.85
C MET A 387 -3.35 -10.12 -1.91
N LEU A 388 -2.42 -10.54 -2.74
CA LEU A 388 -2.68 -11.55 -3.76
C LEU A 388 -2.37 -12.96 -3.25
N ALA A 389 -3.07 -13.96 -3.75
CA ALA A 389 -2.81 -15.37 -3.46
C ALA A 389 -1.36 -15.79 -3.80
N ALA A 390 -0.78 -15.20 -4.83
CA ALA A 390 0.63 -15.40 -5.17
C ALA A 390 1.61 -14.93 -4.07
N TYR A 391 1.25 -13.90 -3.30
CA TYR A 391 2.09 -13.39 -2.22
C TYR A 391 2.23 -14.40 -1.07
N VAL A 392 1.20 -15.22 -0.84
CA VAL A 392 1.23 -16.30 0.16
C VAL A 392 2.38 -17.25 -0.12
N ASP A 393 2.54 -17.66 -1.37
CA ASP A 393 3.61 -18.58 -1.75
C ASP A 393 5.01 -17.98 -1.52
N PHE A 394 5.21 -16.70 -1.85
CA PHE A 394 6.49 -16.02 -1.56
C PHE A 394 6.75 -15.89 -0.06
N MET A 395 5.74 -15.56 0.74
CA MET A 395 5.85 -15.49 2.20
C MET A 395 6.17 -16.87 2.79
N LEU A 396 5.57 -17.93 2.29
CA LEU A 396 5.87 -19.31 2.71
C LEU A 396 7.27 -19.74 2.27
N ALA A 397 7.73 -19.34 1.07
CA ALA A 397 9.10 -19.59 0.61
C ALA A 397 10.13 -18.94 1.54
N GLU A 398 9.90 -17.67 1.91
CA GLU A 398 10.74 -16.95 2.87
C GLU A 398 10.74 -17.65 4.24
N ALA A 399 9.56 -18.00 4.76
CA ALA A 399 9.42 -18.67 6.06
C ALA A 399 10.09 -20.06 6.08
N ALA A 400 9.90 -20.86 5.04
CA ALA A 400 10.52 -22.18 4.94
C ALA A 400 12.04 -22.08 4.91
N LEU A 401 12.60 -21.11 4.19
CA LEU A 401 14.05 -20.92 4.11
C LEU A 401 14.65 -20.33 5.39
N THR A 402 13.99 -19.34 6.02
CA THR A 402 14.58 -18.55 7.12
C THR A 402 14.20 -19.06 8.51
N LEU A 403 13.04 -19.70 8.66
CA LEU A 403 12.54 -20.24 9.94
C LEU A 403 12.50 -21.78 9.98
N GLY A 404 12.70 -22.45 8.82
CA GLY A 404 12.54 -23.90 8.73
C GLY A 404 11.10 -24.35 8.96
N THR A 405 10.11 -23.61 8.47
CA THR A 405 8.70 -24.04 8.48
C THR A 405 8.48 -25.16 7.48
N THR A 406 7.34 -25.85 7.59
CA THR A 406 6.98 -26.96 6.71
C THR A 406 6.87 -26.51 5.25
N GLY A 407 7.42 -27.29 4.33
CA GLY A 407 7.37 -27.10 2.89
C GLY A 407 8.73 -26.86 2.24
N ASP A 408 8.76 -26.82 0.91
CA ASP A 408 9.96 -26.59 0.13
C ASP A 408 10.01 -25.12 -0.34
N PRO A 409 11.04 -24.35 0.05
CA PRO A 409 11.17 -22.94 -0.33
C PRO A 409 11.17 -22.74 -1.86
N LYS A 410 11.83 -23.62 -2.61
CA LYS A 410 11.91 -23.55 -4.08
C LYS A 410 10.54 -23.79 -4.71
N ALA A 411 9.82 -24.81 -4.24
CA ALA A 411 8.48 -25.12 -4.74
C ALA A 411 7.49 -23.97 -4.48
N TYR A 412 7.52 -23.40 -3.28
CA TYR A 412 6.72 -22.21 -2.97
C TYR A 412 7.09 -21.03 -3.86
N MET A 413 8.38 -20.70 -3.99
CA MET A 413 8.83 -19.59 -4.84
C MET A 413 8.37 -19.76 -6.30
N THR A 414 8.58 -20.91 -6.90
CA THR A 414 8.20 -21.18 -8.31
C THR A 414 6.68 -21.16 -8.51
N SER A 415 5.92 -21.63 -7.52
CA SER A 415 4.46 -21.50 -7.48
C SER A 415 4.04 -20.03 -7.44
N GLY A 416 4.62 -19.23 -6.55
CA GLY A 416 4.35 -17.79 -6.44
C GLY A 416 4.62 -17.04 -7.74
N VAL A 417 5.76 -17.28 -8.38
CA VAL A 417 6.12 -16.71 -9.69
C VAL A 417 5.05 -17.05 -10.72
N ARG A 418 4.70 -18.32 -10.87
CA ARG A 418 3.70 -18.77 -11.84
C ARG A 418 2.32 -18.17 -11.59
N LYS A 419 1.84 -18.23 -10.36
CA LYS A 419 0.55 -17.64 -9.97
C LYS A 419 0.51 -16.15 -10.28
N HIS A 420 1.56 -15.42 -9.93
CA HIS A 420 1.59 -13.99 -10.15
C HIS A 420 1.61 -13.62 -11.65
N LEU A 421 2.43 -14.29 -12.46
CA LEU A 421 2.45 -14.08 -13.91
C LEU A 421 1.08 -14.35 -14.53
N ASN A 422 0.47 -15.46 -14.16
CA ASN A 422 -0.88 -15.81 -14.62
C ASN A 422 -1.93 -14.78 -14.16
N TYR A 423 -1.84 -14.30 -12.93
CA TYR A 423 -2.74 -13.26 -12.41
C TYR A 423 -2.61 -11.96 -13.20
N VAL A 424 -1.40 -11.45 -13.42
CA VAL A 424 -1.15 -10.23 -14.18
C VAL A 424 -1.83 -10.30 -15.56
N ARG A 425 -1.65 -11.41 -16.26
CA ARG A 425 -2.30 -11.60 -17.56
C ARG A 425 -3.81 -11.73 -17.45
N SER A 426 -4.31 -12.63 -16.62
CA SER A 426 -5.73 -12.93 -16.52
C SER A 426 -6.55 -11.70 -16.13
N TRP A 427 -6.06 -10.92 -15.17
CA TRP A 427 -6.69 -9.66 -14.80
C TRP A 427 -6.63 -8.64 -15.96
N SER A 428 -5.47 -8.47 -16.60
CA SER A 428 -5.32 -7.52 -17.71
C SER A 428 -6.24 -7.84 -18.90
N LEU A 429 -6.53 -9.12 -19.14
CA LEU A 429 -7.47 -9.55 -20.16
C LEU A 429 -8.94 -9.13 -19.87
N THR A 430 -9.27 -8.83 -18.62
CA THR A 430 -10.62 -8.32 -18.26
C THR A 430 -10.82 -6.84 -18.59
N THR A 431 -9.74 -6.11 -18.86
CA THR A 431 -9.76 -4.71 -19.25
C THR A 431 -10.07 -4.55 -20.75
N SER A 432 -10.30 -3.33 -21.21
CA SER A 432 -10.45 -3.05 -22.65
C SER A 432 -9.19 -3.33 -23.48
N GLU A 433 -8.04 -3.58 -22.84
CA GLU A 433 -6.80 -3.99 -23.51
C GLU A 433 -6.75 -5.51 -23.85
N GLY A 434 -7.74 -6.29 -23.41
CA GLY A 434 -7.73 -7.76 -23.55
C GLY A 434 -7.57 -8.26 -24.98
N SER A 435 -8.20 -7.59 -25.97
CA SER A 435 -8.05 -7.92 -27.39
C SER A 435 -6.64 -7.62 -27.92
N VAL A 436 -6.06 -6.49 -27.51
CA VAL A 436 -4.68 -6.09 -27.88
C VAL A 436 -3.67 -7.09 -27.30
N ILE A 437 -3.83 -7.46 -26.03
CA ILE A 437 -2.99 -8.43 -25.34
C ILE A 437 -3.04 -9.80 -26.06
N SER A 438 -4.25 -10.27 -26.37
CA SER A 438 -4.48 -11.58 -26.99
C SER A 438 -3.90 -11.64 -28.42
N ALA A 439 -4.01 -10.55 -29.17
CA ALA A 439 -3.45 -10.46 -30.53
C ALA A 439 -1.93 -10.37 -30.52
N PHE A 440 -1.35 -9.62 -29.57
CA PHE A 440 0.10 -9.43 -29.48
C PHE A 440 0.83 -10.66 -28.91
N THR A 441 0.24 -11.28 -27.89
CA THR A 441 0.79 -12.48 -27.23
C THR A 441 -0.30 -13.55 -27.12
N PRO A 442 -0.42 -14.48 -28.07
CA PRO A 442 -1.35 -15.62 -27.96
C PRO A 442 -1.16 -16.40 -26.65
N ALA A 443 -2.21 -17.03 -26.15
CA ALA A 443 -2.20 -17.71 -24.86
C ALA A 443 -1.13 -18.78 -24.75
N ALA A 444 -0.91 -19.58 -25.82
CA ALA A 444 0.11 -20.63 -25.85
C ALA A 444 1.55 -20.06 -25.76
N ASP A 445 1.80 -18.91 -26.40
CA ASP A 445 3.10 -18.25 -26.36
C ASP A 445 3.37 -17.64 -24.99
N TYR A 446 2.35 -17.05 -24.36
CA TYR A 446 2.48 -16.58 -22.99
C TYR A 446 2.75 -17.72 -22.01
N THR A 447 2.01 -18.82 -22.09
CA THR A 447 2.24 -20.01 -21.25
C THR A 447 3.65 -20.51 -21.38
N ARG A 448 4.17 -20.60 -22.61
CA ARG A 448 5.57 -20.99 -22.87
C ARG A 448 6.56 -20.01 -22.24
N SER A 449 6.29 -18.72 -22.33
CA SER A 449 7.16 -17.70 -21.70
C SER A 449 7.16 -17.81 -20.17
N VAL A 450 6.01 -18.10 -19.56
CA VAL A 450 5.90 -18.37 -18.12
C VAL A 450 6.68 -19.62 -17.71
N ASP A 451 6.54 -20.71 -18.47
CA ASP A 451 7.26 -21.97 -18.19
C ASP A 451 8.78 -21.78 -18.27
N ASN A 452 9.25 -21.09 -19.30
CA ASN A 452 10.66 -20.75 -19.46
C ASN A 452 11.16 -19.86 -18.30
N TYR A 453 10.36 -18.88 -17.91
CA TYR A 453 10.71 -17.98 -16.81
C TYR A 453 10.79 -18.72 -15.47
N VAL A 454 9.82 -19.56 -15.16
CA VAL A 454 9.82 -20.39 -13.94
C VAL A 454 11.04 -21.31 -13.92
N THR A 455 11.39 -21.92 -15.06
CA THR A 455 12.58 -22.76 -15.20
C THR A 455 13.86 -21.95 -14.95
N PHE A 456 13.95 -20.74 -15.49
CA PHE A 456 15.09 -19.84 -15.28
C PHE A 456 15.24 -19.46 -13.79
N VAL A 457 14.16 -19.08 -13.12
CA VAL A 457 14.17 -18.71 -11.69
C VAL A 457 14.56 -19.91 -10.82
N ALA A 458 14.01 -21.10 -11.12
CA ALA A 458 14.38 -22.34 -10.43
C ALA A 458 15.88 -22.65 -10.56
N ALA A 459 16.45 -22.49 -11.75
CA ALA A 459 17.88 -22.69 -11.98
C ALA A 459 18.75 -21.67 -11.21
N ARG A 460 18.32 -20.41 -11.13
CA ARG A 460 19.00 -19.40 -10.31
C ARG A 460 19.00 -19.76 -8.83
N TYR A 461 17.86 -20.26 -8.31
CA TYR A 461 17.78 -20.73 -6.94
C TYR A 461 18.71 -21.91 -6.66
N ASP A 462 18.79 -22.88 -7.59
CA ASP A 462 19.70 -24.03 -7.47
C ASP A 462 21.17 -23.65 -7.54
N ALA A 463 21.52 -22.64 -8.33
CA ALA A 463 22.87 -22.12 -8.45
C ALA A 463 23.30 -21.24 -7.24
N ALA A 464 22.35 -20.81 -6.41
CA ALA A 464 22.62 -19.98 -5.24
C ALA A 464 23.43 -20.75 -4.19
N ALA A 465 24.62 -20.21 -3.82
CA ALA A 465 25.59 -20.91 -3.00
C ALA A 465 25.22 -20.96 -1.51
N SER A 466 24.56 -19.92 -1.00
CA SER A 466 24.21 -19.78 0.42
C SER A 466 22.71 -19.61 0.62
N SER A 467 22.24 -19.77 1.86
CA SER A 467 20.85 -19.47 2.22
C SER A 467 20.51 -18.00 1.98
N ASN A 468 21.45 -17.07 2.16
CA ASN A 468 21.25 -15.67 1.87
C ASN A 468 21.11 -15.41 0.35
N ASP A 469 21.90 -16.09 -0.48
CA ASP A 469 21.76 -16.00 -1.95
C ASP A 469 20.40 -16.58 -2.40
N LYS A 470 19.96 -17.68 -1.81
CA LYS A 470 18.63 -18.25 -2.05
C LYS A 470 17.52 -17.31 -1.63
N LEU A 471 17.65 -16.66 -0.44
CA LEU A 471 16.72 -15.64 0.01
C LEU A 471 16.67 -14.46 -0.95
N ASN A 472 17.83 -14.04 -1.48
CA ASN A 472 17.89 -12.98 -2.47
C ASN A 472 17.12 -13.34 -3.76
N VAL A 473 17.18 -14.59 -4.22
CA VAL A 473 16.37 -15.03 -5.38
C VAL A 473 14.88 -14.96 -5.06
N ILE A 474 14.44 -15.51 -3.93
CA ILE A 474 13.03 -15.46 -3.48
C ILE A 474 12.57 -14.02 -3.39
N SER A 475 13.31 -13.17 -2.68
CA SER A 475 12.93 -11.78 -2.43
C SER A 475 12.94 -10.93 -3.69
N THR A 476 13.85 -11.20 -4.64
CA THR A 476 13.87 -10.52 -5.94
C THR A 476 12.58 -10.82 -6.70
N GLU A 477 12.18 -12.09 -6.79
CA GLU A 477 10.95 -12.47 -7.49
C GLU A 477 9.69 -11.94 -6.76
N TYR A 478 9.70 -11.93 -5.43
CA TYR A 478 8.62 -11.34 -4.64
C TYR A 478 8.54 -9.82 -4.86
N TRP A 479 9.67 -9.11 -4.81
CA TRP A 479 9.74 -7.68 -5.08
C TRP A 479 9.22 -7.33 -6.49
N LEU A 480 9.58 -8.12 -7.51
CA LEU A 480 9.05 -7.95 -8.87
C LEU A 480 7.54 -8.25 -8.96
N ALA A 481 7.02 -9.13 -8.11
CA ALA A 481 5.59 -9.40 -8.02
C ALA A 481 4.82 -8.30 -7.28
N LEU A 482 5.49 -7.54 -6.42
CA LEU A 482 4.90 -6.48 -5.59
C LEU A 482 4.73 -5.13 -6.32
N PHE A 483 4.82 -5.08 -7.66
CA PHE A 483 4.53 -3.85 -8.39
C PHE A 483 3.09 -3.38 -8.12
N GLY A 484 2.96 -2.15 -7.62
CA GLY A 484 1.70 -1.60 -7.10
C GLY A 484 1.44 -1.85 -5.61
N ASN A 485 2.26 -2.67 -4.93
CA ASN A 485 2.23 -2.87 -3.48
C ASN A 485 3.58 -2.56 -2.83
N GLY A 486 3.95 -1.29 -2.85
CA GLY A 486 5.24 -0.86 -2.30
C GLY A 486 5.35 -1.00 -0.78
N LYS A 487 4.23 -1.00 -0.06
CA LYS A 487 4.22 -1.24 1.39
C LYS A 487 4.82 -2.59 1.75
N GLU A 488 4.33 -3.66 1.13
CA GLU A 488 4.86 -5.01 1.38
C GLU A 488 6.30 -5.14 0.85
N SER A 489 6.62 -4.48 -0.25
CA SER A 489 7.98 -4.40 -0.77
C SER A 489 8.94 -3.74 0.22
N PHE A 490 8.52 -2.67 0.89
CA PHE A 490 9.31 -1.99 1.92
C PHE A 490 9.48 -2.85 3.19
N ASN A 491 8.44 -3.55 3.62
CA ASN A 491 8.52 -4.49 4.74
C ASN A 491 9.43 -5.69 4.41
N LEU A 492 9.30 -6.27 3.20
CA LEU A 492 10.19 -7.31 2.71
C LEU A 492 11.65 -6.89 2.83
N TYR A 493 11.98 -5.69 2.33
CA TYR A 493 13.33 -5.19 2.37
C TYR A 493 13.84 -5.00 3.81
N ARG A 494 13.04 -4.37 4.69
CA ARG A 494 13.44 -4.12 6.09
C ARG A 494 13.64 -5.40 6.89
N ARG A 495 12.80 -6.44 6.69
CA ARG A 495 12.94 -7.71 7.43
C ARG A 495 13.98 -8.66 6.89
N THR A 496 14.43 -8.49 5.64
CA THR A 496 15.34 -9.46 4.97
C THR A 496 16.67 -8.87 4.52
N GLY A 497 16.77 -7.58 4.28
CA GLY A 497 17.91 -6.94 3.62
C GLY A 497 18.00 -7.29 2.12
N THR A 498 16.95 -7.87 1.55
CA THR A 498 16.91 -8.31 0.15
C THR A 498 15.67 -7.74 -0.57
N PRO A 499 15.72 -7.51 -1.90
CA PRO A 499 16.77 -7.88 -2.85
C PRO A 499 18.11 -7.20 -2.60
N LEU A 500 19.19 -7.95 -2.77
CA LEU A 500 20.53 -7.38 -2.78
C LEU A 500 20.73 -6.49 -4.03
N ARG A 501 21.63 -5.53 -3.93
CA ARG A 501 22.00 -4.68 -5.06
C ARG A 501 20.81 -3.91 -5.68
N MET A 502 19.95 -3.33 -4.84
CA MET A 502 19.07 -2.25 -5.34
C MET A 502 19.92 -1.04 -5.70
N GLN A 503 19.50 -0.29 -6.71
CA GLN A 503 20.24 0.91 -7.16
C GLN A 503 20.43 1.89 -5.99
N PRO A 504 21.66 2.39 -5.74
CA PRO A 504 21.89 3.43 -4.75
C PRO A 504 21.22 4.74 -5.18
N ALA A 505 21.19 5.70 -4.30
CA ALA A 505 20.78 7.05 -4.65
C ALA A 505 21.71 7.66 -5.69
N LEU A 506 21.18 8.59 -6.48
CA LEU A 506 21.99 9.37 -7.44
C LEU A 506 23.04 10.20 -6.70
N GLU A 507 22.64 10.87 -5.62
CA GLU A 507 23.55 11.56 -4.73
C GLU A 507 24.42 10.57 -3.94
N GLU A 508 25.72 10.89 -3.80
CA GLU A 508 26.66 10.06 -3.05
C GLU A 508 26.34 10.01 -1.54
N LYS A 509 25.74 11.06 -1.01
CA LYS A 509 25.38 11.21 0.41
C LYS A 509 23.92 11.62 0.60
N PRO A 510 22.96 10.74 0.30
CA PRO A 510 21.54 11.09 0.30
C PRO A 510 20.93 11.15 1.71
N GLY A 511 21.72 10.93 2.76
CA GLY A 511 21.25 10.66 4.12
C GLY A 511 21.04 9.17 4.38
N ALA A 512 20.71 8.82 5.61
CA ALA A 512 20.44 7.43 5.98
C ALA A 512 19.15 6.91 5.32
N PHE A 513 19.16 5.64 4.94
CA PHE A 513 17.96 4.99 4.40
C PHE A 513 16.80 5.05 5.40
N VAL A 514 15.61 5.34 4.90
CA VAL A 514 14.39 5.46 5.71
C VAL A 514 14.01 4.09 6.28
N ARG A 515 13.93 4.01 7.62
CA ARG A 515 13.47 2.82 8.34
C ARG A 515 12.08 3.04 8.95
N THR A 516 11.80 4.29 9.39
CA THR A 516 10.46 4.77 9.76
C THR A 516 10.29 6.21 9.28
N PHE A 517 9.07 6.69 9.29
CA PHE A 517 8.76 8.09 8.98
C PHE A 517 8.69 8.94 10.24
N LEU A 518 8.97 10.23 10.10
CA LEU A 518 8.74 11.21 11.15
C LEU A 518 7.25 11.29 11.48
N TYR A 519 6.91 11.57 12.75
CA TYR A 519 5.53 11.86 13.08
C TYR A 519 5.02 13.09 12.32
N PRO A 520 3.76 13.03 11.85
CA PRO A 520 3.20 14.10 11.02
C PRO A 520 3.07 15.43 11.78
N ASN A 521 3.20 16.54 11.08
CA ASN A 521 3.07 17.87 11.68
C ASN A 521 1.73 18.06 12.39
N ASN A 522 0.63 17.60 11.82
CA ASN A 522 -0.70 17.73 12.44
C ASN A 522 -0.78 17.02 13.79
N TYR A 523 -0.12 15.87 13.96
CA TYR A 523 -0.04 15.20 15.26
C TYR A 523 0.86 15.96 16.24
N MET A 524 2.05 16.40 15.76
CA MET A 524 3.03 17.08 16.62
C MET A 524 2.54 18.41 17.18
N VAL A 525 1.75 19.18 16.43
CA VAL A 525 1.27 20.51 16.88
C VAL A 525 -0.02 20.44 17.70
N THR A 526 -0.77 19.32 17.65
CA THR A 526 -2.04 19.18 18.35
C THR A 526 -1.97 18.31 19.60
N ASN A 527 -0.86 17.61 19.84
CA ASN A 527 -0.72 16.71 20.98
C ASN A 527 0.51 17.07 21.82
N THR A 528 0.29 17.50 23.05
CA THR A 528 1.36 17.92 23.96
C THR A 528 2.24 16.76 24.46
N ASN A 529 1.78 15.52 24.34
CA ASN A 529 2.56 14.31 24.66
C ASN A 529 3.42 13.85 23.47
N ALA A 530 3.25 14.43 22.28
CA ALA A 530 4.01 14.03 21.11
C ALA A 530 5.48 14.45 21.20
N VAL A 531 6.36 13.51 20.94
CA VAL A 531 7.81 13.74 20.84
C VAL A 531 8.29 13.26 19.48
N GLN A 532 8.89 14.18 18.70
CA GLN A 532 9.36 13.84 17.36
C GLN A 532 10.54 12.87 17.39
N LYS A 533 10.59 11.99 16.43
CA LYS A 533 11.74 11.10 16.19
C LYS A 533 12.99 11.89 15.81
N PRO A 534 14.17 11.41 16.20
CA PRO A 534 15.41 12.11 15.89
C PRO A 534 15.75 12.15 14.40
N ASN A 535 15.37 11.12 13.65
CA ASN A 535 15.65 10.98 12.21
C ASN A 535 14.82 9.85 11.58
N LEU A 536 15.00 9.64 10.28
CA LEU A 536 14.32 8.63 9.47
C LEU A 536 14.91 7.21 9.60
N ALA A 537 16.08 7.05 10.21
CA ALA A 537 16.77 5.77 10.33
C ALA A 537 16.34 4.95 11.55
N GLN A 538 15.49 5.51 12.42
CA GLN A 538 14.95 4.78 13.56
C GLN A 538 14.12 3.59 13.07
N GLN A 539 14.42 2.41 13.61
CA GLN A 539 13.79 1.15 13.21
C GLN A 539 12.43 0.96 13.89
N VAL A 540 11.54 0.21 13.26
CA VAL A 540 10.36 -0.35 13.92
C VAL A 540 10.79 -1.51 14.83
N PHE A 541 9.98 -1.84 15.83
CA PHE A 541 10.33 -2.85 16.86
C PHE A 541 10.77 -4.22 16.30
N TRP A 542 10.20 -4.64 15.17
CA TRP A 542 10.52 -5.94 14.55
C TRP A 542 11.70 -5.87 13.58
N ASP A 543 12.14 -4.68 13.18
CA ASP A 543 13.27 -4.49 12.28
C ASP A 543 14.56 -4.42 13.08
N THR A 544 15.20 -5.56 13.32
CA THR A 544 16.46 -5.68 14.03
C THR A 544 17.68 -5.85 13.11
N ASN A 545 17.50 -5.66 11.81
CA ASN A 545 18.58 -5.75 10.85
C ASN A 545 19.56 -4.56 11.02
N PRO A 546 20.87 -4.78 10.82
CA PRO A 546 21.86 -3.72 10.97
C PRO A 546 21.63 -2.59 9.93
N ALA A 547 22.13 -1.41 10.22
CA ALA A 547 22.05 -0.28 9.31
C ALA A 547 22.86 -0.52 8.01
N SER A 548 23.93 -1.28 8.06
CA SER A 548 24.80 -1.64 6.93
C SER A 548 24.73 -3.15 6.67
N PRO A 549 24.81 -3.61 5.42
CA PRO A 549 25.08 -2.92 4.16
C PRO A 549 23.82 -2.48 3.37
N TRP A 550 22.94 -1.79 4.01
CA TRP A 550 21.69 -1.32 3.40
C TRP A 550 21.92 -0.26 2.31
N ILE A 551 20.92 -0.05 1.46
CA ILE A 551 20.96 0.98 0.43
C ILE A 551 20.99 2.36 1.08
N TYR A 552 21.84 3.20 0.57
CA TYR A 552 21.99 4.59 1.02
C TYR A 552 21.56 5.56 -0.07
#